data_84ffdc9b2ede9ea96f3c9df9a506a622
#
_entry.id   84ffdc9b2ede9ea96f3c9df9a506a622
#
_cell.length_a   1.000
_cell.length_b   1.000
_cell.length_c   1.000
_cell.angle_alpha   90.00
_cell.angle_beta   90.00
_cell.angle_gamma   90.00
#
_symmetry.space_group_name_H-M   'P 1'
#
loop_
_entity.id
_entity.type
_entity.pdbx_description
1 polymer ?
#
loop_
_entity_poly.entity_id
_entity_poly.type
_entity_poly.pdbx_seq_one_letter_code
_entity_poly.pdbx_strand_id
1 'polypeptide(L)'
;MQEHYQPAAIEPAAQKKWDDARIFNVSEDASKPKYYCLSMFPYPSGKLHMGHVRNYTIGDVLSRFKLLNGFNVMQPMGWDAFGMPAENAAMKNNVAPAAWTYDNIEYMKTQLKSLGFAIDWEREVATCKPEYYRWEQWLFTKLFEKGIVYRKNGTVNWDPVDQTVLANEQVIDGRGWRSGALIEKREIPMYYFKITDYAEELLNDLDKLEHWPEQVKTMQRNWIGKSRGMTVR
;
A
#
# COMPACT_ATOMS: atom_id res chain seq x y z
N MET A 1 21.64 5.85 -38.61
CA MET A 1 21.21 6.34 -37.29
C MET A 1 20.47 7.65 -37.52
N GLN A 2 19.32 7.86 -36.86
CA GLN A 2 18.65 9.17 -36.89
C GLN A 2 19.47 10.16 -36.08
N GLU A 3 19.64 11.39 -36.56
CA GLU A 3 20.44 12.43 -35.90
C GLU A 3 19.88 12.88 -34.53
N HIS A 4 18.55 12.70 -34.35
CA HIS A 4 17.86 13.09 -33.11
C HIS A 4 17.02 11.95 -32.55
N TYR A 5 17.00 11.81 -31.22
CA TYR A 5 16.14 10.90 -30.52
C TYR A 5 14.67 11.33 -30.65
N GLN A 6 13.83 10.43 -31.13
CA GLN A 6 12.39 10.64 -31.31
C GLN A 6 11.60 9.74 -30.33
N PRO A 7 11.34 10.19 -29.09
CA PRO A 7 10.75 9.36 -28.04
C PRO A 7 9.38 8.79 -28.47
N ALA A 8 8.54 9.60 -29.08
CA ALA A 8 7.19 9.19 -29.51
C ALA A 8 7.16 8.01 -30.50
N ALA A 9 8.24 7.79 -31.24
CA ALA A 9 8.36 6.66 -32.18
C ALA A 9 9.16 5.49 -31.57
N ILE A 10 10.22 5.79 -30.84
CA ILE A 10 11.19 4.78 -30.37
C ILE A 10 10.67 4.08 -29.12
N GLU A 11 10.11 4.81 -28.16
CA GLU A 11 9.69 4.24 -26.86
C GLU A 11 8.54 3.23 -27.01
N PRO A 12 7.44 3.51 -27.71
CA PRO A 12 6.40 2.52 -27.93
C PRO A 12 6.87 1.27 -28.67
N ALA A 13 7.78 1.46 -29.65
CA ALA A 13 8.34 0.34 -30.40
C ALA A 13 9.26 -0.56 -29.53
N ALA A 14 10.01 0.06 -28.60
CA ALA A 14 10.82 -0.69 -27.64
C ALA A 14 9.94 -1.42 -26.63
N GLN A 15 8.95 -0.75 -26.05
CA GLN A 15 8.00 -1.36 -25.09
C GLN A 15 7.27 -2.54 -25.72
N LYS A 16 6.77 -2.37 -26.96
CA LYS A 16 6.15 -3.49 -27.68
C LYS A 16 7.08 -4.70 -27.83
N LYS A 17 8.36 -4.50 -28.13
CA LYS A 17 9.33 -5.61 -28.21
C LYS A 17 9.53 -6.29 -26.85
N TRP A 18 9.54 -5.53 -25.75
CA TRP A 18 9.66 -6.09 -24.41
C TRP A 18 8.42 -6.91 -24.03
N ASP A 19 7.24 -6.43 -24.36
CA ASP A 19 5.97 -7.12 -24.11
C ASP A 19 5.89 -8.41 -24.94
N ASP A 20 6.16 -8.32 -26.25
CA ASP A 20 6.14 -9.48 -27.17
C ASP A 20 7.14 -10.57 -26.72
N ALA A 21 8.30 -10.17 -26.23
CA ALA A 21 9.34 -11.09 -25.71
C ALA A 21 9.15 -11.46 -24.23
N ARG A 22 8.16 -10.88 -23.54
CA ARG A 22 7.83 -11.13 -22.12
C ARG A 22 9.05 -10.99 -21.19
N ILE A 23 9.92 -10.01 -21.46
CA ILE A 23 11.22 -9.93 -20.78
C ILE A 23 11.11 -9.57 -19.28
N PHE A 24 10.01 -8.98 -18.85
CA PHE A 24 9.75 -8.62 -17.46
C PHE A 24 8.81 -9.59 -16.74
N ASN A 25 8.32 -10.63 -17.44
CA ASN A 25 7.48 -11.63 -16.82
C ASN A 25 8.37 -12.66 -16.09
N VAL A 26 8.10 -12.83 -14.80
CA VAL A 26 8.81 -13.80 -13.98
C VAL A 26 8.22 -15.19 -14.13
N SER A 27 9.09 -16.20 -14.24
CA SER A 27 8.71 -17.60 -14.16
C SER A 27 9.29 -18.25 -12.90
N GLU A 28 8.73 -19.38 -12.49
CA GLU A 28 9.22 -20.16 -11.36
C GLU A 28 10.46 -20.98 -11.78
N ASP A 29 11.61 -20.32 -11.86
CA ASP A 29 12.89 -20.90 -12.25
C ASP A 29 13.83 -20.97 -11.04
N ALA A 30 13.98 -22.17 -10.47
CA ALA A 30 14.86 -22.43 -9.33
C ALA A 30 16.35 -22.39 -9.67
N SER A 31 16.73 -22.40 -10.95
CA SER A 31 18.13 -22.37 -11.40
C SER A 31 18.76 -20.97 -11.30
N LYS A 32 17.94 -19.92 -11.20
CA LYS A 32 18.38 -18.54 -11.10
C LYS A 32 18.24 -17.98 -9.69
N PRO A 33 19.16 -17.12 -9.25
CA PRO A 33 19.00 -16.41 -8.00
C PRO A 33 17.77 -15.50 -8.05
N LYS A 34 16.95 -15.53 -6.99
CA LYS A 34 15.71 -14.75 -6.92
C LYS A 34 15.97 -13.32 -6.48
N TYR A 35 15.23 -12.39 -7.04
CA TYR A 35 15.17 -11.03 -6.57
C TYR A 35 13.73 -10.52 -6.59
N TYR A 36 13.24 -10.09 -5.43
CA TYR A 36 11.91 -9.50 -5.27
C TYR A 36 12.04 -8.00 -5.07
N CYS A 37 11.55 -7.22 -6.02
CA CYS A 37 11.54 -5.77 -5.95
C CYS A 37 10.10 -5.28 -5.76
N LEU A 38 9.78 -4.87 -4.54
CA LEU A 38 8.47 -4.33 -4.21
C LEU A 38 8.56 -2.83 -3.99
N SER A 39 7.85 -2.07 -4.82
CA SER A 39 7.54 -0.66 -4.57
C SER A 39 6.15 -0.54 -3.96
N MET A 40 5.94 0.46 -3.10
CA MET A 40 4.64 0.69 -2.47
C MET A 40 3.56 0.91 -3.54
N PHE A 41 2.46 0.18 -3.44
CA PHE A 41 1.34 0.31 -4.36
C PHE A 41 0.68 1.68 -4.25
N PRO A 42 0.30 2.31 -5.38
CA PRO A 42 -0.37 3.60 -5.35
C PRO A 42 -1.85 3.45 -4.97
N TYR A 43 -2.40 4.52 -4.42
CA TYR A 43 -3.83 4.69 -4.25
C TYR A 43 -4.46 5.12 -5.60
N PRO A 44 -5.47 4.44 -6.12
CA PRO A 44 -6.12 4.80 -7.39
C PRO A 44 -7.18 5.89 -7.18
N SER A 45 -6.79 7.04 -6.64
CA SER A 45 -7.69 8.15 -6.33
C SER A 45 -7.52 9.36 -7.25
N GLY A 46 -6.76 9.22 -8.35
CA GLY A 46 -6.51 10.31 -9.28
C GLY A 46 -5.43 9.99 -10.30
N LYS A 47 -4.55 10.95 -10.54
CA LYS A 47 -3.44 10.83 -11.49
C LYS A 47 -2.13 10.57 -10.77
N LEU A 48 -1.18 9.94 -11.46
CA LEU A 48 0.20 9.87 -10.97
C LEU A 48 0.79 11.28 -10.84
N HIS A 49 1.70 11.43 -9.91
CA HIS A 49 2.51 12.64 -9.71
C HIS A 49 4.00 12.28 -9.64
N MET A 50 4.88 13.28 -9.64
CA MET A 50 6.32 13.07 -9.65
C MET A 50 6.86 12.23 -8.49
N GLY A 51 6.16 12.20 -7.34
CA GLY A 51 6.49 11.29 -6.24
C GLY A 51 6.35 9.82 -6.62
N HIS A 52 5.33 9.46 -7.38
CA HIS A 52 5.17 8.10 -7.93
C HIS A 52 6.28 7.79 -8.93
N VAL A 53 6.58 8.71 -9.85
CA VAL A 53 7.67 8.54 -10.82
C VAL A 53 8.99 8.26 -10.10
N ARG A 54 9.34 9.07 -9.09
CA ARG A 54 10.55 8.88 -8.30
C ARG A 54 10.58 7.49 -7.64
N ASN A 55 9.51 7.11 -6.96
CA ASN A 55 9.42 5.84 -6.24
C ASN A 55 9.61 4.65 -7.18
N TYR A 56 8.89 4.63 -8.29
CA TYR A 56 8.91 3.49 -9.22
C TYR A 56 10.17 3.45 -10.09
N THR A 57 10.78 4.60 -10.39
CA THR A 57 12.08 4.64 -11.08
C THR A 57 13.18 3.98 -10.26
N ILE A 58 13.20 4.18 -8.94
CA ILE A 58 14.17 3.51 -8.06
C ILE A 58 14.02 2.00 -8.15
N GLY A 59 12.80 1.48 -8.04
CA GLY A 59 12.51 0.05 -8.19
C GLY A 59 12.88 -0.48 -9.58
N ASP A 60 12.56 0.27 -10.62
CA ASP A 60 12.87 -0.08 -12.01
C ASP A 60 14.38 -0.23 -12.27
N VAL A 61 15.17 0.72 -11.79
CA VAL A 61 16.64 0.66 -11.92
C VAL A 61 17.20 -0.58 -11.24
N LEU A 62 16.75 -0.87 -10.02
CA LEU A 62 17.18 -2.06 -9.28
C LEU A 62 16.78 -3.35 -9.99
N SER A 63 15.55 -3.42 -10.49
CA SER A 63 15.04 -4.59 -11.19
C SER A 63 15.80 -4.86 -12.49
N ARG A 64 16.02 -3.82 -13.31
CA ARG A 64 16.81 -3.94 -14.55
C ARG A 64 18.26 -4.32 -14.28
N PHE A 65 18.88 -3.72 -13.27
CA PHE A 65 20.24 -4.08 -12.86
C PHE A 65 20.34 -5.56 -12.48
N LYS A 66 19.42 -6.05 -11.67
CA LYS A 66 19.39 -7.47 -11.26
C LYS A 66 19.09 -8.39 -12.44
N LEU A 67 18.15 -8.04 -13.30
CA LEU A 67 17.82 -8.80 -14.50
C LEU A 67 19.04 -8.95 -15.41
N LEU A 68 19.77 -7.87 -15.66
CA LEU A 68 21.00 -7.86 -16.46
C LEU A 68 22.14 -8.68 -15.83
N ASN A 69 22.10 -8.88 -14.51
CA ASN A 69 23.04 -9.75 -13.79
C ASN A 69 22.53 -11.19 -13.62
N GLY A 70 21.54 -11.61 -14.38
CA GLY A 70 21.07 -13.00 -14.45
C GLY A 70 20.12 -13.44 -13.34
N PHE A 71 19.60 -12.50 -12.54
CA PHE A 71 18.61 -12.83 -11.52
C PHE A 71 17.23 -13.08 -12.14
N ASN A 72 16.44 -13.92 -11.49
CA ASN A 72 15.01 -14.06 -11.73
C ASN A 72 14.28 -12.99 -10.91
N VAL A 73 13.87 -11.92 -11.59
CA VAL A 73 13.36 -10.71 -10.91
C VAL A 73 11.85 -10.68 -10.95
N MET A 74 11.22 -10.56 -9.78
CA MET A 74 9.80 -10.27 -9.66
C MET A 74 9.59 -8.81 -9.20
N GLN A 75 9.05 -7.99 -10.09
CA GLN A 75 8.58 -6.63 -9.80
C GLN A 75 7.09 -6.54 -10.09
N PRO A 76 6.23 -6.84 -9.12
CA PRO A 76 4.79 -6.76 -9.29
C PRO A 76 4.30 -5.31 -9.20
N MET A 77 3.10 -5.07 -9.68
CA MET A 77 2.34 -3.84 -9.45
C MET A 77 0.99 -4.20 -8.82
N GLY A 78 0.50 -3.28 -8.02
CA GLY A 78 -0.81 -3.40 -7.41
C GLY A 78 -1.44 -2.05 -7.13
N TRP A 79 -2.68 -2.11 -6.65
CA TRP A 79 -3.49 -0.94 -6.33
C TRP A 79 -4.00 -1.09 -4.90
N ASP A 80 -3.64 -0.15 -4.04
CA ASP A 80 -4.22 -0.02 -2.71
C ASP A 80 -5.58 0.66 -2.85
N ALA A 81 -6.62 -0.15 -3.05
CA ALA A 81 -7.87 0.28 -3.67
C ALA A 81 -9.07 0.30 -2.70
N PHE A 82 -8.83 0.14 -1.41
CA PHE A 82 -9.85 0.33 -0.38
C PHE A 82 -9.67 1.66 0.35
N GLY A 83 -10.76 2.16 0.93
CA GLY A 83 -10.75 3.21 1.93
C GLY A 83 -11.37 4.52 1.50
N MET A 84 -11.45 5.42 2.47
CA MET A 84 -12.14 6.70 2.38
C MET A 84 -11.66 7.64 1.26
N PRO A 85 -10.38 7.70 0.87
CA PRO A 85 -9.97 8.58 -0.23
C PRO A 85 -10.70 8.31 -1.55
N ALA A 86 -10.88 7.03 -1.91
CA ALA A 86 -11.63 6.66 -3.12
C ALA A 86 -13.11 6.96 -2.97
N GLU A 87 -13.71 6.65 -1.80
CA GLU A 87 -15.10 6.95 -1.50
C GLU A 87 -15.40 8.45 -1.54
N ASN A 88 -14.55 9.27 -0.91
CA ASN A 88 -14.68 10.72 -0.92
C ASN A 88 -14.58 11.31 -2.32
N ALA A 89 -13.64 10.82 -3.13
CA ALA A 89 -13.49 11.26 -4.51
C ALA A 89 -14.72 10.87 -5.35
N ALA A 90 -15.24 9.65 -5.17
CA ALA A 90 -16.44 9.18 -5.84
C ALA A 90 -17.68 10.00 -5.46
N MET A 91 -17.88 10.28 -4.17
CA MET A 91 -18.96 11.16 -3.70
C MET A 91 -18.87 12.57 -4.29
N LYS A 92 -17.69 13.17 -4.27
CA LYS A 92 -17.45 14.50 -4.82
C LYS A 92 -17.77 14.59 -6.32
N ASN A 93 -17.52 13.50 -7.06
CA ASN A 93 -17.74 13.42 -8.50
C ASN A 93 -19.11 12.80 -8.85
N ASN A 94 -19.94 12.45 -7.85
CA ASN A 94 -21.25 11.83 -8.01
C ASN A 94 -21.22 10.55 -8.86
N VAL A 95 -20.25 9.67 -8.60
CA VAL A 95 -20.08 8.37 -9.25
C VAL A 95 -20.00 7.26 -8.23
N ALA A 96 -20.25 6.01 -8.63
CA ALA A 96 -20.07 4.86 -7.74
C ALA A 96 -18.59 4.66 -7.40
N PRO A 97 -18.22 4.36 -6.13
CA PRO A 97 -16.82 4.16 -5.73
C PRO A 97 -16.08 3.12 -6.57
N ALA A 98 -16.73 2.00 -6.90
CA ALA A 98 -16.13 0.96 -7.73
C ALA A 98 -15.78 1.46 -9.14
N ALA A 99 -16.72 2.15 -9.81
CA ALA A 99 -16.48 2.71 -11.13
C ALA A 99 -15.32 3.71 -11.10
N TRP A 100 -15.35 4.66 -10.17
CA TRP A 100 -14.28 5.63 -9.98
C TRP A 100 -12.92 4.95 -9.77
N THR A 101 -12.86 3.94 -8.91
CA THR A 101 -11.63 3.23 -8.58
C THR A 101 -11.06 2.51 -9.79
N TYR A 102 -11.87 1.74 -10.52
CA TYR A 102 -11.39 1.00 -11.69
C TYR A 102 -10.99 1.92 -12.84
N ASP A 103 -11.71 3.00 -13.08
CA ASP A 103 -11.34 3.99 -14.10
C ASP A 103 -9.98 4.64 -13.80
N ASN A 104 -9.73 4.97 -12.52
CA ASN A 104 -8.43 5.49 -12.11
C ASN A 104 -7.31 4.45 -12.21
N ILE A 105 -7.56 3.17 -11.88
CA ILE A 105 -6.60 2.09 -12.06
C ILE A 105 -6.17 2.02 -13.53
N GLU A 106 -7.10 1.96 -14.46
CA GLU A 106 -6.79 1.85 -15.88
C GLU A 106 -6.04 3.10 -16.39
N TYR A 107 -6.43 4.28 -15.93
CA TYR A 107 -5.74 5.50 -16.29
C TYR A 107 -4.32 5.55 -15.77
N MET A 108 -4.09 5.27 -14.48
CA MET A 108 -2.76 5.25 -13.86
C MET A 108 -1.88 4.15 -14.45
N LYS A 109 -2.46 2.99 -14.78
CA LYS A 109 -1.77 1.89 -15.47
C LYS A 109 -1.25 2.32 -16.84
N THR A 110 -2.06 3.06 -17.60
CA THR A 110 -1.64 3.64 -18.88
C THR A 110 -0.44 4.58 -18.69
N GLN A 111 -0.47 5.42 -17.65
CA GLN A 111 0.64 6.32 -17.33
C GLN A 111 1.92 5.54 -16.93
N LEU A 112 1.80 4.50 -16.08
CA LEU A 112 2.93 3.66 -15.69
C LEU A 112 3.55 2.91 -16.87
N LYS A 113 2.70 2.38 -17.76
CA LYS A 113 3.16 1.72 -18.99
C LYS A 113 3.91 2.67 -19.91
N SER A 114 3.44 3.92 -20.04
CA SER A 114 4.11 4.92 -20.87
C SER A 114 5.51 5.28 -20.37
N LEU A 115 5.78 5.10 -19.06
CA LEU A 115 7.11 5.27 -18.47
C LEU A 115 8.05 4.08 -18.76
N GLY A 116 7.54 2.98 -19.28
CA GLY A 116 8.32 1.82 -19.70
C GLY A 116 8.99 1.05 -18.56
N PHE A 117 8.42 1.06 -17.37
CA PHE A 117 8.96 0.33 -16.22
C PHE A 117 8.96 -1.19 -16.41
N ALA A 118 9.94 -1.86 -15.82
CA ALA A 118 10.13 -3.32 -15.84
C ALA A 118 9.16 -4.04 -14.89
N ILE A 119 7.87 -3.80 -15.05
CA ILE A 119 6.80 -4.36 -14.21
C ILE A 119 6.24 -5.61 -14.85
N ASP A 120 6.07 -6.66 -14.05
CA ASP A 120 5.32 -7.85 -14.43
C ASP A 120 3.83 -7.63 -14.28
N TRP A 121 3.19 -7.19 -15.34
CA TRP A 121 1.76 -6.88 -15.38
C TRP A 121 0.85 -8.11 -15.27
N GLU A 122 1.37 -9.33 -15.45
CA GLU A 122 0.62 -10.56 -15.20
C GLU A 122 0.44 -10.83 -13.71
N ARG A 123 1.25 -10.19 -12.87
CA ARG A 123 1.17 -10.24 -11.41
C ARG A 123 0.53 -8.99 -10.81
N GLU A 124 -0.27 -8.29 -11.59
CA GLU A 124 -1.06 -7.15 -11.12
C GLU A 124 -2.13 -7.59 -10.12
N VAL A 125 -2.26 -6.86 -9.02
CA VAL A 125 -3.27 -7.11 -8.00
C VAL A 125 -4.02 -5.82 -7.65
N ALA A 126 -5.27 -5.95 -7.19
CA ALA A 126 -6.02 -4.85 -6.60
C ALA A 126 -6.61 -5.32 -5.26
N THR A 127 -6.32 -4.59 -4.19
CA THR A 127 -6.70 -5.01 -2.83
C THR A 127 -8.21 -5.09 -2.62
N CYS A 128 -8.99 -4.35 -3.43
CA CYS A 128 -10.47 -4.38 -3.39
C CYS A 128 -11.10 -5.59 -4.09
N LYS A 129 -10.32 -6.42 -4.77
CA LYS A 129 -10.87 -7.59 -5.45
C LYS A 129 -11.00 -8.78 -4.52
N PRO A 130 -12.09 -9.59 -4.64
CA PRO A 130 -12.33 -10.75 -3.78
C PRO A 130 -11.20 -11.77 -3.77
N GLU A 131 -10.55 -12.00 -4.92
CA GLU A 131 -9.40 -12.88 -5.03
C GLU A 131 -8.20 -12.43 -4.21
N TYR A 132 -8.10 -11.15 -3.88
CA TYR A 132 -7.09 -10.60 -2.98
C TYR A 132 -7.57 -10.62 -1.52
N TYR A 133 -8.66 -9.93 -1.18
CA TYR A 133 -9.03 -9.72 0.22
C TYR A 133 -9.54 -10.99 0.92
N ARG A 134 -9.91 -12.05 0.20
CA ARG A 134 -10.23 -13.34 0.82
C ARG A 134 -9.08 -13.88 1.68
N TRP A 135 -7.83 -13.57 1.30
CA TRP A 135 -6.66 -13.98 2.06
C TRP A 135 -6.45 -13.16 3.32
N GLU A 136 -6.81 -11.88 3.29
CA GLU A 136 -6.84 -11.04 4.48
C GLU A 136 -7.91 -11.53 5.46
N GLN A 137 -9.10 -11.89 4.95
CA GLN A 137 -10.17 -12.48 5.76
C GLN A 137 -9.74 -13.83 6.37
N TRP A 138 -9.06 -14.66 5.59
CA TRP A 138 -8.52 -15.93 6.08
C TRP A 138 -7.46 -15.67 7.18
N LEU A 139 -6.54 -14.75 6.98
CA LEU A 139 -5.55 -14.38 7.98
C LEU A 139 -6.21 -13.86 9.26
N PHE A 140 -7.22 -13.00 9.13
CA PHE A 140 -7.99 -12.49 10.26
C PHE A 140 -8.60 -13.63 11.09
N THR A 141 -9.20 -14.63 10.44
CA THR A 141 -9.79 -15.78 11.15
C THR A 141 -8.70 -16.57 11.89
N LYS A 142 -7.52 -16.75 11.30
CA LYS A 142 -6.40 -17.43 11.96
C LYS A 142 -5.85 -16.66 13.15
N LEU A 143 -5.80 -15.35 13.07
CA LEU A 143 -5.39 -14.48 14.19
C LEU A 143 -6.43 -14.48 15.30
N PHE A 144 -7.72 -14.56 14.95
CA PHE A 144 -8.80 -14.70 15.92
C PHE A 144 -8.75 -16.06 16.65
N GLU A 145 -8.58 -17.17 15.91
CA GLU A 145 -8.38 -18.50 16.46
C GLU A 145 -7.21 -18.57 17.45
N LYS A 146 -6.13 -17.83 17.18
CA LYS A 146 -4.94 -17.72 18.06
C LYS A 146 -5.14 -16.75 19.24
N GLY A 147 -6.28 -16.07 19.33
CA GLY A 147 -6.55 -15.08 20.37
C GLY A 147 -5.74 -13.77 20.25
N ILE A 148 -5.04 -13.55 19.12
CA ILE A 148 -4.36 -12.30 18.80
C ILE A 148 -5.38 -11.22 18.49
N VAL A 149 -6.46 -11.58 17.80
CA VAL A 149 -7.64 -10.75 17.58
C VAL A 149 -8.70 -11.12 18.61
N TYR A 150 -9.34 -10.11 19.20
CA TYR A 150 -10.43 -10.31 20.16
C TYR A 150 -11.53 -9.27 19.93
N ARG A 151 -12.75 -9.56 20.41
CA ARG A 151 -13.89 -8.68 20.29
C ARG A 151 -14.26 -8.09 21.64
N LYS A 152 -14.47 -6.79 21.69
CA LYS A 152 -15.04 -6.08 22.86
C LYS A 152 -15.82 -4.84 22.42
N ASN A 153 -16.66 -4.32 23.30
CA ASN A 153 -17.23 -2.99 23.08
C ASN A 153 -16.15 -1.92 23.24
N GLY A 154 -16.17 -0.97 22.35
CA GLY A 154 -15.28 0.19 22.39
C GLY A 154 -16.04 1.47 22.11
N THR A 155 -15.61 2.57 22.75
CA THR A 155 -16.16 3.90 22.50
C THR A 155 -15.54 4.47 21.24
N VAL A 156 -16.37 4.88 20.30
CA VAL A 156 -15.97 5.44 19.01
C VAL A 156 -16.51 6.85 18.82
N ASN A 157 -15.88 7.61 17.94
CA ASN A 157 -16.41 8.88 17.44
C ASN A 157 -17.37 8.57 16.29
N TRP A 158 -18.65 8.79 16.53
CA TRP A 158 -19.69 8.58 15.52
C TRP A 158 -20.10 9.90 14.88
N ASP A 159 -20.04 9.95 13.57
CA ASP A 159 -20.59 11.05 12.79
C ASP A 159 -22.03 10.73 12.41
N PRO A 160 -23.05 11.47 12.94
CA PRO A 160 -24.44 11.16 12.68
C PRO A 160 -24.92 11.54 11.28
N VAL A 161 -24.19 12.43 10.58
CA VAL A 161 -24.52 12.86 9.21
C VAL A 161 -23.91 11.89 8.19
N ASP A 162 -22.64 11.59 8.34
CA ASP A 162 -21.94 10.63 7.47
C ASP A 162 -22.22 9.16 7.82
N GLN A 163 -22.89 8.93 8.97
CA GLN A 163 -23.22 7.59 9.50
C GLN A 163 -22.01 6.65 9.54
N THR A 164 -20.88 7.16 10.01
CA THR A 164 -19.62 6.42 10.05
C THR A 164 -18.84 6.68 11.34
N VAL A 165 -17.92 5.76 11.63
CA VAL A 165 -16.95 5.92 12.71
C VAL A 165 -15.75 6.70 12.20
N LEU A 166 -15.32 7.69 12.99
CA LEU A 166 -14.14 8.50 12.68
C LEU A 166 -12.99 8.20 13.63
N ALA A 167 -11.78 8.14 13.08
CA ALA A 167 -10.55 8.14 13.86
C ALA A 167 -10.36 9.49 14.59
N ASN A 168 -9.53 9.52 15.63
CA ASN A 168 -9.33 10.75 16.40
C ASN A 168 -8.83 11.92 15.54
N GLU A 169 -7.96 11.61 14.56
CA GLU A 169 -7.38 12.59 13.62
C GLU A 169 -8.43 13.18 12.66
N GLN A 170 -9.57 12.53 12.53
CA GLN A 170 -10.69 12.96 11.70
C GLN A 170 -11.72 13.79 12.47
N VAL A 171 -11.47 14.05 13.76
CA VAL A 171 -12.30 14.89 14.60
C VAL A 171 -11.55 16.19 14.87
N ILE A 172 -12.09 17.30 14.36
CA ILE A 172 -11.52 18.64 14.50
C ILE A 172 -12.49 19.47 15.32
N ASP A 173 -12.04 19.98 16.46
CA ASP A 173 -12.86 20.78 17.39
C ASP A 173 -14.20 20.11 17.76
N GLY A 174 -14.17 18.77 17.95
CA GLY A 174 -15.35 17.98 18.30
C GLY A 174 -16.32 17.74 17.14
N ARG A 175 -15.90 18.04 15.90
CA ARG A 175 -16.71 17.89 14.69
C ARG A 175 -16.04 16.95 13.69
N GLY A 176 -16.85 16.27 12.92
CA GLY A 176 -16.38 15.45 11.79
C GLY A 176 -15.69 16.31 10.73
N TRP A 177 -14.50 15.93 10.34
CA TRP A 177 -13.65 16.67 9.39
C TRP A 177 -14.29 16.89 8.02
N ARG A 178 -15.24 16.03 7.65
CA ARG A 178 -15.94 16.07 6.36
C ARG A 178 -17.33 16.69 6.47
N SER A 179 -18.15 16.20 7.40
CA SER A 179 -19.54 16.64 7.56
C SER A 179 -19.68 17.98 8.30
N GLY A 180 -18.71 18.33 9.17
CA GLY A 180 -18.81 19.42 10.12
C GLY A 180 -19.81 19.19 11.25
N ALA A 181 -20.46 18.01 11.32
CA ALA A 181 -21.41 17.66 12.38
C ALA A 181 -20.70 17.44 13.71
N LEU A 182 -21.38 17.73 14.81
CA LEU A 182 -20.91 17.36 16.14
C LEU A 182 -20.85 15.82 16.26
N ILE A 183 -19.72 15.34 16.77
CA ILE A 183 -19.48 13.92 16.94
C ILE A 183 -20.17 13.42 18.21
N GLU A 184 -20.79 12.25 18.10
CA GLU A 184 -21.34 11.51 19.22
C GLU A 184 -20.37 10.42 19.68
N LYS A 185 -20.26 10.20 20.99
CA LYS A 185 -19.58 9.02 21.52
C LYS A 185 -20.56 7.86 21.56
N ARG A 186 -20.24 6.77 20.87
CA ARG A 186 -21.05 5.54 20.86
C ARG A 186 -20.23 4.35 21.24
N GLU A 187 -20.84 3.43 21.98
CA GLU A 187 -20.26 2.11 22.23
C GLU A 187 -20.74 1.13 21.18
N ILE A 188 -19.80 0.54 20.45
CA ILE A 188 -20.08 -0.48 19.47
C ILE A 188 -19.17 -1.70 19.65
N PRO A 189 -19.62 -2.91 19.31
CA PRO A 189 -18.74 -4.07 19.33
C PRO A 189 -17.71 -3.97 18.20
N MET A 190 -16.44 -4.05 18.56
CA MET A 190 -15.32 -3.92 17.65
C MET A 190 -14.33 -5.06 17.83
N TYR A 191 -13.51 -5.31 16.81
CA TYR A 191 -12.35 -6.19 16.90
C TYR A 191 -11.10 -5.39 17.20
N TYR A 192 -10.24 -5.97 18.02
CA TYR A 192 -8.97 -5.40 18.44
C TYR A 192 -7.85 -6.41 18.25
N PHE A 193 -6.66 -5.90 17.92
CA PHE A 193 -5.43 -6.69 17.90
C PHE A 193 -4.62 -6.43 19.18
N LYS A 194 -4.08 -7.48 19.76
CA LYS A 194 -3.17 -7.39 20.94
C LYS A 194 -1.76 -6.95 20.53
N ILE A 195 -1.66 -5.81 19.86
CA ILE A 195 -0.38 -5.31 19.32
C ILE A 195 0.66 -5.03 20.40
N THR A 196 0.22 -4.68 21.61
CA THR A 196 1.10 -4.37 22.74
C THR A 196 1.84 -5.59 23.28
N ASP A 197 1.32 -6.80 23.05
CA ASP A 197 1.99 -8.04 23.45
C ASP A 197 3.32 -8.24 22.69
N TYR A 198 3.48 -7.60 21.55
CA TYR A 198 4.66 -7.66 20.69
C TYR A 198 5.61 -6.45 20.83
N ALA A 199 5.27 -5.48 21.69
CA ALA A 199 6.01 -4.21 21.75
C ALA A 199 7.48 -4.41 22.16
N GLU A 200 7.76 -5.29 23.13
CA GLU A 200 9.12 -5.57 23.60
C GLU A 200 9.95 -6.29 22.52
N GLU A 201 9.36 -7.28 21.85
CA GLU A 201 10.00 -8.01 20.75
C GLU A 201 10.32 -7.08 19.59
N LEU A 202 9.34 -6.26 19.15
CA LEU A 202 9.54 -5.30 18.08
C LEU A 202 10.64 -4.28 18.41
N LEU A 203 10.71 -3.80 19.65
CA LEU A 203 11.75 -2.87 20.07
C LEU A 203 13.14 -3.50 20.01
N ASN A 204 13.29 -4.72 20.53
CA ASN A 204 14.57 -5.42 20.55
C ASN A 204 15.01 -5.84 19.14
N ASP A 205 14.08 -6.22 18.28
CA ASP A 205 14.36 -6.69 16.94
C ASP A 205 14.78 -5.58 15.97
N LEU A 206 14.60 -4.30 16.32
CA LEU A 206 15.16 -3.19 15.55
C LEU A 206 16.68 -3.30 15.39
N ASP A 207 17.37 -3.87 16.37
CA ASP A 207 18.82 -4.04 16.32
C ASP A 207 19.25 -5.11 15.30
N LYS A 208 18.35 -6.03 14.93
CA LYS A 208 18.58 -7.06 13.90
C LYS A 208 18.41 -6.54 12.46
N LEU A 209 17.89 -5.34 12.29
CA LEU A 209 17.62 -4.74 10.99
C LEU A 209 18.87 -4.00 10.44
N GLU A 210 19.91 -4.75 10.11
CA GLU A 210 21.24 -4.22 9.74
C GLU A 210 21.18 -3.30 8.51
N HIS A 211 20.26 -3.54 7.57
CA HIS A 211 20.14 -2.76 6.33
C HIS A 211 19.15 -1.60 6.40
N TRP A 212 18.54 -1.37 7.58
CA TRP A 212 17.64 -0.25 7.76
C TRP A 212 18.41 1.03 8.13
N PRO A 213 18.03 2.19 7.59
CA PRO A 213 18.62 3.47 8.00
C PRO A 213 18.43 3.72 9.50
N GLU A 214 19.48 4.17 10.18
CA GLU A 214 19.42 4.44 11.63
C GLU A 214 18.35 5.46 12.00
N GLN A 215 18.10 6.44 11.15
CA GLN A 215 17.02 7.40 11.36
C GLN A 215 15.66 6.71 11.45
N VAL A 216 15.39 5.71 10.61
CA VAL A 216 14.14 4.95 10.62
C VAL A 216 14.03 4.10 11.89
N LYS A 217 15.10 3.41 12.29
CA LYS A 217 15.14 2.64 13.55
C LYS A 217 14.89 3.54 14.76
N THR A 218 15.48 4.73 14.79
CA THR A 218 15.24 5.72 15.84
C THR A 218 13.79 6.18 15.90
N MET A 219 13.16 6.44 14.74
CA MET A 219 11.73 6.79 14.68
C MET A 219 10.86 5.67 15.24
N GLN A 220 11.16 4.40 14.92
CA GLN A 220 10.42 3.25 15.45
C GLN A 220 10.60 3.08 16.97
N ARG A 221 11.82 3.24 17.49
CA ARG A 221 12.08 3.22 18.96
C ARG A 221 11.29 4.29 19.68
N ASN A 222 11.26 5.51 19.14
CA ASN A 222 10.52 6.62 19.72
C ASN A 222 9.00 6.40 19.67
N TRP A 223 8.49 5.79 18.60
CA TRP A 223 7.08 5.44 18.46
C TRP A 223 6.64 4.39 19.46
N ILE A 224 7.41 3.32 19.65
CA ILE A 224 7.13 2.27 20.64
C ILE A 224 7.21 2.85 22.07
N GLY A 225 8.20 3.71 22.34
CA GLY A 225 8.23 4.59 23.50
C GLY A 225 8.30 3.84 24.84
N LYS A 226 9.24 2.90 25.02
CA LYS A 226 9.42 2.22 26.31
C LYS A 226 9.84 3.19 27.41
N SER A 227 9.03 3.30 28.44
CA SER A 227 9.34 4.08 29.65
C SER A 227 9.34 3.21 30.90
N ARG A 228 10.07 3.63 31.92
CA ARG A 228 10.08 2.99 33.25
C ARG A 228 9.62 4.00 34.28
N GLY A 229 8.69 3.60 35.13
CA GLY A 229 8.21 4.39 36.26
C GLY A 229 8.33 3.64 37.57
N MET A 230 8.16 4.37 38.67
CA MET A 230 8.12 3.83 40.02
C MET A 230 6.82 4.26 40.68
N THR A 231 6.16 3.33 41.36
CA THR A 231 5.02 3.64 42.22
C THR A 231 5.52 3.76 43.64
N VAL A 232 5.37 4.91 44.26
CA VAL A 232 5.64 5.12 45.69
C VAL A 232 4.30 4.96 46.42
N ARG A 233 4.26 4.08 47.41
CA ARG A 233 3.09 3.87 48.30
C ARG A 233 3.26 4.71 49.54
#